data_c7fdf9fe8c28b45d526776037b72a97f
#
_entry.id   c7fdf9fe8c28b45d526776037b72a97f
#
_cell.length_a   1.000
_cell.length_b   1.000
_cell.length_c   1.000
_cell.angle_alpha   90.00
_cell.angle_beta   90.00
_cell.angle_gamma   90.00
#
_symmetry.space_group_name_H-M   'P 1'
#
loop_
_entity.id
_entity.type
_entity.pdbx_description
1 polymer ?
#
loop_
_entity_poly.entity_id
_entity_poly.type
_entity_poly.pdbx_seq_one_letter_code
_entity_poly.pdbx_strand_id
1 'polypeptide(L)'
;MNKIQIRAEILTLITKLETTPAVSDDMFKALDEEPDKQAIMDVLLKELQRAKEQKAFVICYILTRLFEKDFLVENLRKFIRDRKISDYAKMIAFNLLRDLGSEVEYGEEGKYITEFDKIVEEETKEMLNSALMNPEAQIDFIDFLAALNPNDQLLLVRSLNEDYTQDALANILIPVFLCNPKTDLAKEVIRLLSTSKSQLAYHAFEEAKDFVSEDVIPLLNKGISELKLSGIRVDNAVDFYKSVLKGSEPYKSYVSFPDGHGNLAVVFTRIRDDKSIQFVAMVLNDKYGILDCFGFNEITENDLSKILKKFYGETNGIKVEHGILKYLVDRAEKQARYNNDRVPYEYVCWKNTMLDIVPKRPVCNTEHKDLSQAEIDELCLLPLTQSWFYDTHTYEPFKEMIDELNAKYKANDFSTDLDKFISDKYSSIYTPEEIENWNNRFYLTAYFEQVKGDKRLEQMFYSLKDNYAFLTNILRKSIYEYYVLQRWQIKNADKTKNLFRQKEIRKPEFQLMQLDMIISTIETKWVQG
;
A
#
# COMPACT_ATOMS: atom_id res chain seq x y z
N MET A 1 -23.25 -37.01 7.71
CA MET A 1 -22.99 -37.56 6.32
C MET A 1 -22.13 -38.82 6.41
N ASN A 2 -22.15 -39.70 5.39
CA ASN A 2 -21.15 -40.76 5.32
C ASN A 2 -19.84 -40.24 4.71
N LYS A 3 -18.74 -41.02 4.83
CA LYS A 3 -17.39 -40.59 4.34
C LYS A 3 -17.35 -40.21 2.86
N ILE A 4 -18.17 -40.81 2.01
CA ILE A 4 -18.26 -40.51 0.57
C ILE A 4 -18.92 -39.14 0.35
N GLN A 5 -19.98 -38.86 1.10
CA GLN A 5 -20.69 -37.58 1.05
C GLN A 5 -19.79 -36.44 1.58
N ILE A 6 -19.10 -36.65 2.72
CA ILE A 6 -18.14 -35.69 3.26
C ILE A 6 -17.07 -35.37 2.22
N ARG A 7 -16.51 -36.37 1.55
CA ARG A 7 -15.50 -36.16 0.51
C ARG A 7 -16.05 -35.39 -0.69
N ALA A 8 -17.27 -35.68 -1.11
CA ALA A 8 -17.90 -34.97 -2.23
C ALA A 8 -18.10 -33.47 -1.90
N GLU A 9 -18.57 -33.17 -0.68
CA GLU A 9 -18.72 -31.79 -0.22
C GLU A 9 -17.39 -31.06 -0.12
N ILE A 10 -16.34 -31.68 0.41
CA ILE A 10 -15.00 -31.10 0.48
C ILE A 10 -14.46 -30.80 -0.92
N LEU A 11 -14.55 -31.71 -1.86
CA LEU A 11 -14.09 -31.49 -3.23
C LEU A 11 -14.87 -30.38 -3.94
N THR A 12 -16.19 -30.32 -3.69
CA THR A 12 -17.04 -29.24 -4.20
C THR A 12 -16.63 -27.89 -3.61
N LEU A 13 -16.36 -27.85 -2.30
CA LEU A 13 -15.90 -26.64 -1.61
C LEU A 13 -14.53 -26.18 -2.15
N ILE A 14 -13.56 -27.09 -2.31
CA ILE A 14 -12.25 -26.79 -2.88
C ILE A 14 -12.42 -26.15 -4.28
N THR A 15 -13.18 -26.77 -5.16
CA THR A 15 -13.41 -26.27 -6.53
C THR A 15 -14.09 -24.89 -6.51
N LYS A 16 -15.04 -24.66 -5.60
CA LYS A 16 -15.69 -23.36 -5.47
C LYS A 16 -14.70 -22.28 -5.02
N LEU A 17 -13.85 -22.58 -4.04
CA LEU A 17 -12.86 -21.63 -3.52
C LEU A 17 -11.74 -21.34 -4.54
N GLU A 18 -11.37 -22.31 -5.39
CA GLU A 18 -10.42 -22.09 -6.49
C GLU A 18 -10.98 -21.18 -7.59
N THR A 19 -12.30 -21.14 -7.78
CA THR A 19 -12.94 -20.46 -8.91
C THR A 19 -13.70 -19.19 -8.56
N THR A 20 -13.96 -18.94 -7.27
CA THR A 20 -14.84 -17.84 -6.82
C THR A 20 -14.05 -16.80 -6.04
N PRO A 21 -14.01 -15.53 -6.47
CA PRO A 21 -13.24 -14.46 -5.81
C PRO A 21 -13.84 -14.00 -4.47
N ALA A 22 -15.07 -14.41 -4.14
CA ALA A 22 -15.75 -14.01 -2.90
C ALA A 22 -16.14 -15.24 -2.07
N VAL A 23 -15.54 -15.36 -0.89
CA VAL A 23 -15.85 -16.41 0.07
C VAL A 23 -17.04 -15.98 0.94
N SER A 24 -18.07 -16.84 1.09
CA SER A 24 -19.19 -16.64 1.99
C SER A 24 -19.29 -17.78 3.02
N ASP A 25 -19.76 -17.47 4.22
CA ASP A 25 -19.94 -18.46 5.29
C ASP A 25 -20.91 -19.60 4.89
N ASP A 26 -21.88 -19.32 4.01
CA ASP A 26 -22.80 -20.33 3.50
C ASP A 26 -22.12 -21.47 2.76
N MET A 27 -20.93 -21.27 2.20
CA MET A 27 -20.16 -22.30 1.52
C MET A 27 -19.70 -23.42 2.47
N PHE A 28 -19.51 -23.10 3.74
CA PHE A 28 -19.01 -24.04 4.77
C PHE A 28 -20.13 -24.71 5.57
N LYS A 29 -21.36 -24.24 5.45
CA LYS A 29 -22.49 -24.65 6.29
C LYS A 29 -22.69 -26.17 6.40
N ALA A 30 -22.59 -26.88 5.28
CA ALA A 30 -22.77 -28.33 5.28
C ALA A 30 -21.69 -29.07 6.10
N LEU A 31 -20.46 -28.56 6.12
CA LEU A 31 -19.34 -29.12 6.87
C LEU A 31 -19.32 -28.60 8.33
N ASP A 32 -19.79 -27.37 8.57
CA ASP A 32 -19.95 -26.82 9.91
C ASP A 32 -21.02 -27.58 10.73
N GLU A 33 -22.12 -28.00 10.10
CA GLU A 33 -23.19 -28.73 10.73
C GLU A 33 -22.90 -30.24 10.88
N GLU A 34 -21.85 -30.77 10.25
CA GLU A 34 -21.49 -32.18 10.35
C GLU A 34 -20.86 -32.50 11.72
N PRO A 35 -21.42 -33.45 12.48
CA PRO A 35 -20.92 -33.78 13.82
C PRO A 35 -19.59 -34.55 13.82
N ASP A 36 -19.32 -35.32 12.76
CA ASP A 36 -18.07 -36.11 12.66
C ASP A 36 -16.91 -35.25 12.13
N LYS A 37 -16.42 -34.37 13.00
CA LYS A 37 -15.28 -33.48 12.69
C LYS A 37 -13.99 -34.22 12.35
N GLN A 38 -13.80 -35.43 12.96
CA GLN A 38 -12.62 -36.25 12.66
C GLN A 38 -12.67 -36.80 11.23
N ALA A 39 -13.86 -37.22 10.75
CA ALA A 39 -14.00 -37.69 9.39
C ALA A 39 -13.71 -36.57 8.34
N ILE A 40 -14.11 -35.33 8.64
CA ILE A 40 -13.76 -34.15 7.80
C ILE A 40 -12.25 -33.94 7.79
N MET A 41 -11.59 -33.92 8.96
CA MET A 41 -10.15 -33.78 9.12
C MET A 41 -9.39 -34.86 8.33
N ASP A 42 -9.76 -36.12 8.49
CA ASP A 42 -9.11 -37.25 7.79
C ASP A 42 -9.19 -37.12 6.26
N VAL A 43 -10.32 -36.62 5.74
CA VAL A 43 -10.48 -36.41 4.31
C VAL A 43 -9.65 -35.21 3.83
N LEU A 44 -9.65 -34.10 4.55
CA LEU A 44 -8.87 -32.91 4.20
C LEU A 44 -7.37 -33.20 4.20
N LEU A 45 -6.85 -33.88 5.23
CA LEU A 45 -5.44 -34.27 5.29
C LEU A 45 -5.07 -35.26 4.17
N LYS A 46 -6.01 -36.15 3.79
CA LYS A 46 -5.78 -37.06 2.65
C LYS A 46 -5.76 -36.32 1.30
N GLU A 47 -6.59 -35.29 1.13
CA GLU A 47 -6.54 -34.44 -0.07
C GLU A 47 -5.29 -33.54 -0.04
N LEU A 48 -4.85 -33.04 1.13
CA LEU A 48 -3.59 -32.30 1.30
C LEU A 48 -2.37 -33.11 0.86
N GLN A 49 -2.32 -34.41 1.22
CA GLN A 49 -1.25 -35.33 0.78
C GLN A 49 -1.10 -35.42 -0.75
N ARG A 50 -2.16 -35.11 -1.51
CA ARG A 50 -2.23 -35.19 -2.97
C ARG A 50 -2.25 -33.86 -3.67
N ALA A 51 -2.39 -32.81 -2.89
CA ALA A 51 -2.51 -31.45 -3.38
C ALA A 51 -1.13 -30.89 -3.76
N LYS A 52 -1.13 -29.99 -4.73
CA LYS A 52 0.02 -29.16 -5.10
C LYS A 52 -0.43 -27.70 -5.14
N GLU A 53 0.51 -26.79 -4.87
CA GLU A 53 0.35 -25.35 -5.04
C GLU A 53 -0.99 -24.78 -4.53
N GLN A 54 -1.75 -24.13 -5.42
CA GLN A 54 -2.99 -23.43 -5.08
C GLN A 54 -4.01 -24.33 -4.35
N LYS A 55 -4.12 -25.60 -4.73
CA LYS A 55 -5.04 -26.54 -4.06
C LYS A 55 -4.64 -26.79 -2.60
N ALA A 56 -3.34 -26.88 -2.32
CA ALA A 56 -2.83 -27.06 -0.96
C ALA A 56 -3.17 -25.83 -0.09
N PHE A 57 -2.99 -24.62 -0.63
CA PHE A 57 -3.36 -23.38 0.04
C PHE A 57 -4.85 -23.34 0.39
N VAL A 58 -5.72 -23.67 -0.58
CA VAL A 58 -7.17 -23.73 -0.34
C VAL A 58 -7.52 -24.73 0.76
N ILE A 59 -6.86 -25.91 0.80
CA ILE A 59 -7.11 -26.91 1.86
C ILE A 59 -6.64 -26.37 3.22
N CYS A 60 -5.49 -25.70 3.29
CA CYS A 60 -5.01 -25.07 4.54
C CYS A 60 -6.01 -24.02 5.04
N TYR A 61 -6.55 -23.18 4.14
CA TYR A 61 -7.60 -22.23 4.48
C TYR A 61 -8.87 -22.91 5.02
N ILE A 62 -9.32 -24.00 4.40
CA ILE A 62 -10.49 -24.78 4.89
C ILE A 62 -10.20 -25.36 6.29
N LEU A 63 -9.01 -25.89 6.51
CA LEU A 63 -8.58 -26.43 7.79
C LEU A 63 -8.62 -25.37 8.90
N THR A 64 -8.05 -24.20 8.66
CA THR A 64 -8.05 -23.09 9.64
C THR A 64 -9.44 -22.53 9.91
N ARG A 65 -10.35 -22.58 8.93
CA ARG A 65 -11.72 -22.08 9.08
C ARG A 65 -12.65 -23.05 9.81
N LEU A 66 -12.48 -24.36 9.63
CA LEU A 66 -13.42 -25.37 10.15
C LEU A 66 -13.04 -25.92 11.53
N PHE A 67 -11.80 -25.75 11.98
CA PHE A 67 -11.32 -26.40 13.21
C PHE A 67 -10.70 -25.43 14.19
N GLU A 68 -10.93 -25.72 15.48
CA GLU A 68 -10.24 -25.04 16.57
C GLU A 68 -8.73 -25.35 16.53
N LYS A 69 -7.91 -24.35 16.89
CA LYS A 69 -6.45 -24.40 16.83
C LYS A 69 -5.86 -25.67 17.44
N ASP A 70 -6.24 -26.00 18.67
CA ASP A 70 -5.63 -27.13 19.40
C ASP A 70 -5.94 -28.48 18.73
N PHE A 71 -7.15 -28.66 18.24
CA PHE A 71 -7.55 -29.85 17.51
C PHE A 71 -6.80 -29.97 16.18
N LEU A 72 -6.61 -28.87 15.47
CA LEU A 72 -5.88 -28.83 14.20
C LEU A 72 -4.40 -29.13 14.43
N VAL A 73 -3.76 -28.50 15.41
CA VAL A 73 -2.35 -28.72 15.77
C VAL A 73 -2.08 -30.19 16.10
N GLU A 74 -2.96 -30.82 16.91
CA GLU A 74 -2.79 -32.23 17.27
C GLU A 74 -2.82 -33.16 16.04
N ASN A 75 -3.78 -32.92 15.12
CA ASN A 75 -3.92 -33.74 13.91
C ASN A 75 -2.78 -33.50 12.91
N LEU A 76 -2.32 -32.25 12.74
CA LEU A 76 -1.15 -31.93 11.90
C LEU A 76 0.12 -32.60 12.42
N ARG A 77 0.34 -32.59 13.73
CA ARG A 77 1.50 -33.29 14.34
C ARG A 77 1.45 -34.80 14.14
N LYS A 78 0.25 -35.43 14.18
CA LYS A 78 0.08 -36.85 13.83
C LYS A 78 0.39 -37.09 12.36
N PHE A 79 -0.11 -36.23 11.48
CA PHE A 79 0.11 -36.28 10.03
C PHE A 79 1.59 -36.23 9.67
N ILE A 80 2.36 -35.30 10.23
CA ILE A 80 3.81 -35.16 10.01
C ILE A 80 4.59 -36.41 10.42
N ARG A 81 4.18 -37.08 11.51
CA ARG A 81 4.85 -38.29 12.03
C ARG A 81 4.62 -39.52 11.17
N ASP A 82 3.62 -39.53 10.30
CA ASP A 82 3.35 -40.68 9.44
C ASP A 82 4.37 -40.75 8.30
N ARG A 83 5.14 -41.84 8.26
CA ARG A 83 6.17 -42.08 7.21
C ARG A 83 5.61 -42.26 5.81
N LYS A 84 4.30 -42.49 5.65
CA LYS A 84 3.64 -42.64 4.35
C LYS A 84 3.28 -41.32 3.68
N ILE A 85 3.38 -40.22 4.43
CA ILE A 85 3.10 -38.88 3.92
C ILE A 85 4.32 -38.38 3.15
N SER A 86 4.07 -37.77 1.99
CA SER A 86 5.13 -37.16 1.17
C SER A 86 5.81 -36.00 1.93
N ASP A 87 7.09 -35.83 1.67
CA ASP A 87 7.88 -34.77 2.29
C ASP A 87 7.30 -33.38 1.99
N TYR A 88 6.79 -33.13 0.76
CA TYR A 88 6.08 -31.92 0.39
C TYR A 88 4.85 -31.66 1.26
N ALA A 89 3.99 -32.66 1.46
CA ALA A 89 2.79 -32.49 2.29
C ALA A 89 3.13 -32.26 3.78
N LYS A 90 4.22 -32.86 4.27
CA LYS A 90 4.74 -32.58 5.63
C LYS A 90 5.22 -31.14 5.75
N MET A 91 5.93 -30.62 4.76
CA MET A 91 6.41 -29.24 4.76
C MET A 91 5.25 -28.25 4.82
N ILE A 92 4.19 -28.45 4.02
CA ILE A 92 2.97 -27.63 4.11
C ILE A 92 2.36 -27.70 5.52
N ALA A 93 2.30 -28.89 6.12
CA ALA A 93 1.77 -29.06 7.48
C ALA A 93 2.64 -28.34 8.53
N PHE A 94 3.97 -28.29 8.37
CA PHE A 94 4.86 -27.50 9.21
C PHE A 94 4.64 -25.99 9.07
N ASN A 95 4.48 -25.49 7.84
CA ASN A 95 4.17 -24.10 7.60
C ASN A 95 2.83 -23.71 8.27
N LEU A 96 1.81 -24.55 8.11
CA LEU A 96 0.52 -24.31 8.77
C LEU A 96 0.63 -24.32 10.31
N LEU A 97 1.47 -25.16 10.90
CA LEU A 97 1.74 -25.14 12.34
C LEU A 97 2.38 -23.81 12.79
N ARG A 98 3.29 -23.25 12.00
CA ARG A 98 3.90 -21.94 12.27
C ARG A 98 2.87 -20.81 12.18
N ASP A 99 2.05 -20.82 11.15
CA ASP A 99 0.97 -19.82 10.95
C ASP A 99 -0.04 -19.84 12.11
N LEU A 100 -0.29 -21.04 12.66
CA LEU A 100 -1.11 -21.21 13.87
C LEU A 100 -0.39 -20.75 15.15
N GLY A 101 0.86 -20.31 15.07
CA GLY A 101 1.68 -19.94 16.23
C GLY A 101 1.96 -21.14 17.16
N SER A 102 2.06 -22.36 16.61
CA SER A 102 2.51 -23.55 17.35
C SER A 102 4.03 -23.54 17.42
N GLU A 103 4.59 -23.86 18.60
CA GLU A 103 6.04 -23.99 18.74
C GLU A 103 6.55 -25.14 17.84
N VAL A 104 7.39 -24.78 16.85
CA VAL A 104 8.13 -25.70 16.01
C VAL A 104 9.61 -25.43 16.30
N GLU A 105 10.31 -26.44 16.85
CA GLU A 105 11.73 -26.30 17.15
C GLU A 105 12.55 -26.11 15.88
N TYR A 106 13.58 -25.27 15.92
CA TYR A 106 14.49 -25.08 14.79
C TYR A 106 15.12 -26.44 14.37
N GLY A 107 14.95 -26.80 13.09
CA GLY A 107 15.43 -28.07 12.55
C GLY A 107 14.53 -29.28 12.89
N GLU A 108 13.34 -29.09 13.46
CA GLU A 108 12.38 -30.19 13.69
C GLU A 108 11.94 -30.84 12.37
N GLU A 109 11.85 -30.07 11.29
CA GLU A 109 11.50 -30.54 9.95
C GLU A 109 12.45 -31.64 9.46
N GLY A 110 13.76 -31.45 9.66
CA GLY A 110 14.77 -32.43 9.26
C GLY A 110 14.66 -33.80 9.96
N LYS A 111 13.86 -33.91 11.04
CA LYS A 111 13.55 -35.21 11.69
C LYS A 111 12.49 -36.02 10.93
N TYR A 112 11.63 -35.35 10.13
CA TYR A 112 10.46 -35.96 9.52
C TYR A 112 10.45 -35.85 7.99
N ILE A 113 11.23 -34.94 7.40
CA ILE A 113 11.39 -34.71 5.97
C ILE A 113 12.75 -35.23 5.54
N THR A 114 12.78 -36.16 4.60
CA THR A 114 14.01 -36.86 4.19
C THR A 114 14.83 -36.04 3.17
N GLU A 115 14.16 -35.36 2.25
CA GLU A 115 14.77 -34.55 1.17
C GLU A 115 14.50 -33.05 1.38
N PHE A 116 14.58 -32.59 2.62
CA PHE A 116 14.23 -31.19 2.99
C PHE A 116 15.02 -30.18 2.15
N ASP A 117 16.33 -30.32 2.09
CA ASP A 117 17.20 -29.37 1.36
C ASP A 117 16.85 -29.33 -0.15
N LYS A 118 16.54 -30.48 -0.74
CA LYS A 118 16.16 -30.58 -2.15
C LYS A 118 14.80 -29.89 -2.44
N ILE A 119 13.84 -30.06 -1.53
CA ILE A 119 12.52 -29.43 -1.67
C ILE A 119 12.66 -27.91 -1.58
N VAL A 120 13.42 -27.40 -0.58
CA VAL A 120 13.71 -25.98 -0.42
C VAL A 120 14.44 -25.43 -1.65
N GLU A 121 15.40 -26.17 -2.20
CA GLU A 121 16.12 -25.78 -3.42
C GLU A 121 15.17 -25.71 -4.64
N GLU A 122 14.29 -26.70 -4.84
CA GLU A 122 13.32 -26.72 -5.92
C GLU A 122 12.30 -25.57 -5.79
N GLU A 123 11.73 -25.33 -4.60
CA GLU A 123 10.79 -24.20 -4.36
C GLU A 123 11.49 -22.84 -4.54
N THR A 124 12.71 -22.70 -4.07
CA THR A 124 13.49 -21.48 -4.29
C THR A 124 13.70 -21.22 -5.77
N LYS A 125 14.05 -22.24 -6.56
CA LYS A 125 14.21 -22.13 -8.01
C LYS A 125 12.91 -21.77 -8.72
N GLU A 126 11.78 -22.36 -8.32
CA GLU A 126 10.47 -22.02 -8.89
C GLU A 126 10.09 -20.57 -8.58
N MET A 127 10.27 -20.11 -7.35
CA MET A 127 10.04 -18.73 -6.95
C MET A 127 10.92 -17.75 -7.72
N LEU A 128 12.21 -18.04 -7.87
CA LEU A 128 13.15 -17.20 -8.62
C LEU A 128 12.80 -17.15 -10.10
N ASN A 129 12.45 -18.28 -10.71
CA ASN A 129 11.99 -18.31 -12.10
C ASN A 129 10.71 -17.49 -12.28
N SER A 130 9.79 -17.53 -11.34
CA SER A 130 8.59 -16.69 -11.34
C SER A 130 8.95 -15.21 -11.19
N ALA A 131 9.89 -14.86 -10.32
CA ALA A 131 10.36 -13.48 -10.13
C ALA A 131 11.00 -12.86 -11.38
N LEU A 132 11.51 -13.67 -12.30
CA LEU A 132 11.97 -13.20 -13.60
C LEU A 132 10.82 -12.68 -14.48
N MET A 133 9.62 -13.16 -14.25
CA MET A 133 8.47 -12.98 -15.14
C MET A 133 7.54 -11.86 -14.70
N ASN A 134 7.45 -11.57 -13.39
CA ASN A 134 6.48 -10.59 -12.89
C ASN A 134 6.88 -9.91 -11.56
N PRO A 135 6.40 -8.67 -11.32
CA PRO A 135 6.67 -7.93 -10.09
C PRO A 135 6.07 -8.54 -8.80
N GLU A 136 4.94 -9.28 -8.88
CA GLU A 136 4.34 -9.95 -7.72
C GLU A 136 5.31 -10.99 -7.15
N ALA A 137 5.86 -11.85 -8.02
CA ALA A 137 6.84 -12.85 -7.61
C ALA A 137 8.19 -12.22 -7.16
N GLN A 138 8.54 -11.02 -7.64
CA GLN A 138 9.69 -10.28 -7.11
C GLN A 138 9.44 -9.82 -5.67
N ILE A 139 8.22 -9.43 -5.35
CA ILE A 139 7.80 -9.07 -3.98
C ILE A 139 7.93 -10.29 -3.07
N ASP A 140 7.39 -11.45 -3.48
CA ASP A 140 7.48 -12.71 -2.72
C ASP A 140 8.95 -13.10 -2.48
N PHE A 141 9.83 -12.91 -3.46
CA PHE A 141 11.26 -13.15 -3.31
C PHE A 141 11.92 -12.20 -2.31
N ILE A 142 11.57 -10.92 -2.32
CA ILE A 142 12.10 -9.93 -1.35
C ILE A 142 11.64 -10.28 0.07
N ASP A 143 10.39 -10.67 0.25
CA ASP A 143 9.85 -11.10 1.55
C ASP A 143 10.55 -12.37 2.06
N PHE A 144 10.75 -13.35 1.17
CA PHE A 144 11.54 -14.54 1.49
C PHE A 144 12.98 -14.17 1.91
N LEU A 145 13.65 -13.32 1.12
CA LEU A 145 15.00 -12.88 1.43
C LEU A 145 15.07 -12.13 2.77
N ALA A 146 14.09 -11.28 3.07
CA ALA A 146 14.01 -10.54 4.33
C ALA A 146 13.80 -11.45 5.55
N ALA A 147 13.19 -12.62 5.38
CA ALA A 147 13.02 -13.61 6.44
C ALA A 147 14.31 -14.39 6.80
N LEU A 148 15.32 -14.38 5.92
CA LEU A 148 16.60 -15.02 6.14
C LEU A 148 17.50 -14.20 7.08
N ASN A 149 18.41 -14.87 7.78
CA ASN A 149 19.46 -14.15 8.52
C ASN A 149 20.47 -13.48 7.55
N PRO A 150 21.23 -12.45 7.97
CA PRO A 150 22.10 -11.68 7.07
C PRO A 150 23.16 -12.51 6.34
N ASN A 151 23.69 -13.58 6.95
CA ASN A 151 24.68 -14.44 6.31
C ASN A 151 24.04 -15.28 5.21
N ASP A 152 22.86 -15.83 5.46
CA ASP A 152 22.13 -16.64 4.47
C ASP A 152 21.64 -15.79 3.30
N GLN A 153 21.22 -14.53 3.56
CA GLN A 153 20.94 -13.56 2.49
C GLN A 153 22.12 -13.38 1.53
N LEU A 154 23.33 -13.17 2.09
CA LEU A 154 24.56 -13.00 1.28
C LEU A 154 24.93 -14.27 0.52
N LEU A 155 24.78 -15.43 1.15
CA LEU A 155 25.06 -16.72 0.50
C LEU A 155 24.10 -16.96 -0.66
N LEU A 156 22.80 -16.76 -0.45
CA LEU A 156 21.79 -16.92 -1.50
C LEU A 156 22.07 -15.98 -2.67
N VAL A 157 22.25 -14.69 -2.42
CA VAL A 157 22.49 -13.70 -3.49
C VAL A 157 23.76 -14.03 -4.30
N ARG A 158 24.82 -14.56 -3.66
CA ARG A 158 26.03 -15.00 -4.36
C ARG A 158 25.79 -16.24 -5.23
N SER A 159 25.01 -17.20 -4.74
CA SER A 159 24.72 -18.43 -5.51
C SER A 159 23.92 -18.13 -6.77
N LEU A 160 23.05 -17.11 -6.78
CA LEU A 160 22.28 -16.72 -7.95
C LEU A 160 23.15 -16.37 -9.16
N ASN A 161 24.36 -15.85 -8.95
CA ASN A 161 25.29 -15.49 -10.04
C ASN A 161 25.79 -16.72 -10.82
N GLU A 162 25.70 -17.90 -10.24
CA GLU A 162 26.10 -19.16 -10.87
C GLU A 162 24.96 -19.76 -11.73
N ASP A 163 23.71 -19.52 -11.34
CA ASP A 163 22.53 -20.18 -11.90
C ASP A 163 21.79 -19.35 -12.98
N TYR A 164 21.94 -18.01 -12.97
CA TYR A 164 21.14 -17.12 -13.81
C TYR A 164 21.96 -16.31 -14.81
N THR A 165 21.34 -16.05 -15.97
CA THR A 165 21.90 -15.14 -16.98
C THR A 165 21.95 -13.70 -16.46
N GLN A 166 22.81 -12.90 -17.07
CA GLN A 166 23.13 -11.53 -16.62
C GLN A 166 21.91 -10.62 -16.50
N ASP A 167 21.01 -10.62 -17.49
CA ASP A 167 19.78 -9.79 -17.42
C ASP A 167 18.74 -10.37 -16.45
N ALA A 168 18.63 -11.70 -16.36
CA ALA A 168 17.78 -12.36 -15.40
C ALA A 168 18.23 -12.05 -13.96
N LEU A 169 19.54 -12.15 -13.69
CA LEU A 169 20.11 -11.79 -12.40
C LEU A 169 19.85 -10.31 -12.06
N ALA A 170 19.97 -9.41 -13.03
CA ALA A 170 19.69 -7.98 -12.81
C ALA A 170 18.23 -7.75 -12.45
N ASN A 171 17.27 -8.38 -13.14
CA ASN A 171 15.85 -8.26 -12.83
C ASN A 171 15.50 -8.68 -11.39
N ILE A 172 16.12 -9.74 -10.89
CA ILE A 172 15.91 -10.23 -9.52
C ILE A 172 16.57 -9.31 -8.49
N LEU A 173 17.80 -8.85 -8.73
CA LEU A 173 18.62 -8.19 -7.72
C LEU A 173 18.49 -6.67 -7.69
N ILE A 174 18.07 -6.01 -8.77
CA ILE A 174 17.87 -4.54 -8.77
C ILE A 174 16.88 -4.11 -7.68
N PRO A 175 15.69 -4.71 -7.52
CA PRO A 175 14.80 -4.34 -6.43
C PRO A 175 15.42 -4.51 -5.04
N VAL A 176 16.22 -5.55 -4.82
CA VAL A 176 16.86 -5.83 -3.53
C VAL A 176 17.77 -4.67 -3.09
N PHE A 177 18.59 -4.10 -3.99
CA PHE A 177 19.44 -2.99 -3.61
C PHE A 177 18.71 -1.65 -3.61
N LEU A 178 17.71 -1.44 -4.47
CA LEU A 178 16.94 -0.18 -4.51
C LEU A 178 16.01 0.00 -3.31
N CYS A 179 15.55 -1.09 -2.69
CA CYS A 179 14.73 -1.02 -1.48
C CYS A 179 15.50 -0.45 -0.28
N ASN A 180 16.76 -0.85 -0.10
CA ASN A 180 17.59 -0.36 1.00
C ASN A 180 19.08 -0.30 0.63
N PRO A 181 19.52 0.76 -0.06
CA PRO A 181 20.88 0.86 -0.61
C PRO A 181 22.00 0.89 0.42
N LYS A 182 21.70 1.13 1.70
CA LYS A 182 22.69 1.29 2.78
C LYS A 182 23.17 -0.04 3.39
N THR A 183 22.51 -1.15 3.10
CA THR A 183 22.82 -2.46 3.70
C THR A 183 24.05 -3.09 3.06
N ASP A 184 24.70 -3.99 3.80
CA ASP A 184 25.82 -4.78 3.25
C ASP A 184 25.35 -5.72 2.14
N LEU A 185 24.10 -6.20 2.22
CA LEU A 185 23.45 -6.94 1.15
C LEU A 185 23.38 -6.12 -0.14
N ALA A 186 22.92 -4.86 -0.05
CA ALA A 186 22.85 -3.96 -1.22
C ALA A 186 24.23 -3.71 -1.83
N LYS A 187 25.25 -3.50 -1.00
CA LYS A 187 26.65 -3.34 -1.46
C LYS A 187 27.16 -4.57 -2.20
N GLU A 188 26.81 -5.78 -1.72
CA GLU A 188 27.14 -7.03 -2.40
C GLU A 188 26.40 -7.18 -3.73
N VAL A 189 25.10 -6.85 -3.75
CA VAL A 189 24.30 -6.82 -4.98
C VAL A 189 24.91 -5.87 -6.01
N ILE A 190 25.32 -4.66 -5.61
CA ILE A 190 25.99 -3.71 -6.51
C ILE A 190 27.27 -4.31 -7.09
N ARG A 191 28.09 -5.02 -6.28
CA ARG A 191 29.30 -5.68 -6.77
C ARG A 191 29.00 -6.76 -7.81
N LEU A 192 28.00 -7.60 -7.55
CA LEU A 192 27.59 -8.65 -8.49
C LEU A 192 27.05 -8.06 -9.79
N LEU A 193 26.17 -7.07 -9.69
CA LEU A 193 25.59 -6.40 -10.85
C LEU A 193 26.64 -5.62 -11.66
N SER A 194 27.71 -5.12 -11.05
CA SER A 194 28.82 -4.44 -11.75
C SER A 194 29.50 -5.34 -12.78
N THR A 195 29.50 -6.64 -12.58
CA THR A 195 30.10 -7.64 -13.47
C THR A 195 29.09 -8.32 -14.40
N SER A 196 27.81 -8.00 -14.25
CA SER A 196 26.70 -8.71 -14.94
C SER A 196 26.59 -8.41 -16.44
N LYS A 197 27.27 -7.38 -16.97
CA LYS A 197 27.11 -6.89 -18.35
C LYS A 197 25.65 -6.54 -18.73
N SER A 198 24.81 -6.28 -17.73
CA SER A 198 23.41 -5.95 -17.93
C SER A 198 23.20 -4.45 -18.14
N GLN A 199 22.48 -4.08 -19.17
CA GLN A 199 22.06 -2.69 -19.41
C GLN A 199 21.02 -2.24 -18.35
N LEU A 200 20.20 -3.15 -17.83
CA LEU A 200 19.28 -2.88 -16.70
C LEU A 200 20.06 -2.42 -15.47
N ALA A 201 21.15 -3.14 -15.12
CA ALA A 201 22.00 -2.77 -13.99
C ALA A 201 22.62 -1.38 -14.18
N TYR A 202 23.06 -1.06 -15.39
CA TYR A 202 23.58 0.27 -15.70
C TYR A 202 22.56 1.38 -15.43
N HIS A 203 21.35 1.26 -15.96
CA HIS A 203 20.30 2.26 -15.75
C HIS A 203 19.88 2.37 -14.28
N ALA A 204 19.77 1.24 -13.58
CA ALA A 204 19.48 1.23 -12.15
C ALA A 204 20.56 1.92 -11.31
N PHE A 205 21.84 1.76 -11.66
CA PHE A 205 22.93 2.44 -10.98
C PHE A 205 22.95 3.95 -11.26
N GLU A 206 22.70 4.37 -12.52
CA GLU A 206 22.61 5.80 -12.85
C GLU A 206 21.46 6.46 -12.09
N GLU A 207 20.31 5.83 -12.01
CA GLU A 207 19.16 6.31 -11.24
C GLU A 207 19.46 6.38 -9.74
N ALA A 208 20.09 5.34 -9.19
CA ALA A 208 20.37 5.25 -7.77
C ALA A 208 21.26 6.37 -7.22
N LYS A 209 22.11 6.98 -8.05
CA LYS A 209 22.99 8.07 -7.63
C LYS A 209 22.24 9.27 -7.04
N ASP A 210 21.02 9.50 -7.47
CA ASP A 210 20.23 10.66 -7.04
C ASP A 210 19.69 10.51 -5.60
N PHE A 211 19.79 9.31 -5.00
CA PHE A 211 19.17 9.05 -3.70
C PHE A 211 19.94 8.15 -2.74
N VAL A 212 21.10 7.64 -3.12
CA VAL A 212 21.96 6.89 -2.20
C VAL A 212 22.82 7.84 -1.37
N SER A 213 23.28 7.35 -0.22
CA SER A 213 24.21 8.08 0.64
C SER A 213 25.60 8.21 0.00
N GLU A 214 26.34 9.25 0.41
CA GLU A 214 27.67 9.58 -0.15
C GLU A 214 28.68 8.43 -0.09
N ASP A 215 28.57 7.53 0.90
CA ASP A 215 29.43 6.36 1.04
C ASP A 215 29.16 5.26 0.00
N VAL A 216 27.97 5.22 -0.60
CA VAL A 216 27.60 4.24 -1.64
C VAL A 216 27.94 4.76 -3.05
N ILE A 217 27.94 6.07 -3.27
CA ILE A 217 28.23 6.69 -4.58
C ILE A 217 29.55 6.19 -5.22
N PRO A 218 30.67 6.05 -4.50
CA PRO A 218 31.91 5.54 -5.10
C PRO A 218 31.76 4.10 -5.63
N LEU A 219 30.97 3.25 -4.94
CA LEU A 219 30.73 1.88 -5.36
C LEU A 219 29.87 1.84 -6.64
N LEU A 220 28.82 2.66 -6.72
CA LEU A 220 28.02 2.81 -7.94
C LEU A 220 28.83 3.33 -9.11
N ASN A 221 29.64 4.38 -8.91
CA ASN A 221 30.48 4.95 -9.97
C ASN A 221 31.50 3.92 -10.50
N LYS A 222 32.06 3.10 -9.61
CA LYS A 222 32.93 1.98 -9.99
C LYS A 222 32.15 0.98 -10.83
N GLY A 223 30.97 0.54 -10.36
CA GLY A 223 30.12 -0.41 -11.08
C GLY A 223 29.70 0.09 -12.47
N ILE A 224 29.30 1.35 -12.57
CA ILE A 224 28.97 2.00 -13.86
C ILE A 224 30.18 1.97 -14.81
N SER A 225 31.39 2.23 -14.29
CA SER A 225 32.61 2.20 -15.08
C SER A 225 32.92 0.78 -15.56
N GLU A 226 32.77 -0.23 -14.73
CA GLU A 226 32.95 -1.64 -15.07
C GLU A 226 31.94 -2.09 -16.12
N LEU A 227 30.66 -1.73 -15.97
CA LEU A 227 29.62 -2.00 -16.96
C LEU A 227 29.93 -1.36 -18.32
N LYS A 228 30.36 -0.09 -18.35
CA LYS A 228 30.78 0.58 -19.60
C LYS A 228 31.97 -0.11 -20.25
N LEU A 229 32.98 -0.51 -19.47
CA LEU A 229 34.14 -1.25 -19.98
C LEU A 229 33.79 -2.64 -20.50
N SER A 230 32.73 -3.26 -19.99
CA SER A 230 32.25 -4.55 -20.48
C SER A 230 31.58 -4.48 -21.87
N GLY A 231 31.41 -3.28 -22.42
CA GLY A 231 30.88 -3.04 -23.76
C GLY A 231 29.35 -2.98 -23.83
N ILE A 232 28.67 -2.73 -22.71
CA ILE A 232 27.23 -2.46 -22.75
C ILE A 232 26.93 -1.21 -23.58
N ARG A 233 25.81 -1.23 -24.28
CA ARG A 233 25.35 -0.08 -25.04
C ARG A 233 24.70 0.94 -24.10
N VAL A 234 25.15 2.19 -24.14
CA VAL A 234 24.58 3.26 -23.32
C VAL A 234 23.56 4.01 -24.18
N ASP A 235 22.31 3.54 -24.15
CA ASP A 235 21.19 4.18 -24.82
C ASP A 235 20.45 5.12 -23.85
N ASN A 236 19.55 5.95 -24.37
CA ASN A 236 18.62 6.72 -23.53
C ASN A 236 17.73 5.76 -22.73
N ALA A 237 17.55 6.02 -21.44
CA ALA A 237 16.79 5.12 -20.55
C ALA A 237 15.36 4.85 -21.04
N VAL A 238 14.64 5.89 -21.50
CA VAL A 238 13.27 5.76 -22.01
C VAL A 238 13.22 4.83 -23.22
N ASP A 239 14.14 4.99 -24.18
CA ASP A 239 14.16 4.15 -25.39
C ASP A 239 14.57 2.71 -25.07
N PHE A 240 15.47 2.52 -24.12
CA PHE A 240 15.82 1.20 -23.61
C PHE A 240 14.61 0.52 -22.99
N TYR A 241 13.91 1.18 -22.06
CA TYR A 241 12.73 0.58 -21.41
C TYR A 241 11.56 0.35 -22.38
N LYS A 242 11.37 1.17 -23.42
CA LYS A 242 10.44 0.83 -24.52
C LYS A 242 10.77 -0.50 -25.19
N SER A 243 12.05 -0.81 -25.35
CA SER A 243 12.46 -2.09 -25.95
C SER A 243 12.22 -3.28 -24.99
N VAL A 244 12.44 -3.08 -23.69
CA VAL A 244 12.20 -4.09 -22.63
C VAL A 244 10.71 -4.40 -22.48
N LEU A 245 9.86 -3.35 -22.53
CA LEU A 245 8.40 -3.46 -22.38
C LEU A 245 7.65 -3.75 -23.68
N LYS A 246 8.36 -4.13 -24.74
CA LYS A 246 7.76 -4.49 -26.03
C LYS A 246 6.71 -5.59 -25.85
N GLY A 247 5.53 -5.41 -26.47
CA GLY A 247 4.38 -6.31 -26.33
C GLY A 247 3.46 -5.97 -25.15
N SER A 248 3.75 -4.83 -24.47
CA SER A 248 2.93 -4.31 -23.39
C SER A 248 2.85 -2.79 -23.51
N GLU A 249 1.66 -2.25 -23.79
CA GLU A 249 1.45 -0.82 -24.03
C GLU A 249 0.76 -0.12 -22.85
N PRO A 250 1.11 1.14 -22.53
CA PRO A 250 0.34 1.94 -21.58
C PRO A 250 -1.14 1.98 -21.96
N TYR A 251 -2.04 1.67 -21.01
CA TYR A 251 -3.46 1.52 -21.33
C TYR A 251 -4.33 2.62 -20.74
N LYS A 252 -4.44 2.69 -19.42
CA LYS A 252 -5.25 3.68 -18.72
C LYS A 252 -4.50 4.20 -17.49
N SER A 253 -4.69 5.49 -17.21
CA SER A 253 -4.18 6.15 -16.00
C SER A 253 -5.29 6.91 -15.33
N TYR A 254 -5.42 6.74 -14.01
CA TYR A 254 -6.43 7.41 -13.21
C TYR A 254 -5.81 8.04 -11.96
N VAL A 255 -6.42 9.11 -11.49
CA VAL A 255 -6.05 9.80 -10.26
C VAL A 255 -7.30 10.15 -9.46
N SER A 256 -7.17 10.30 -8.14
CA SER A 256 -8.17 10.96 -7.31
C SER A 256 -7.91 12.47 -7.27
N PHE A 257 -8.83 13.23 -6.65
CA PHE A 257 -8.46 14.54 -6.12
C PHE A 257 -7.54 14.38 -4.91
N PRO A 258 -6.63 15.35 -4.64
CA PRO A 258 -5.88 15.37 -3.39
C PRO A 258 -6.84 15.58 -2.20
N ASP A 259 -6.61 14.86 -1.11
CA ASP A 259 -7.35 15.05 0.14
C ASP A 259 -6.70 16.13 1.05
N GLY A 260 -7.32 16.40 2.19
CA GLY A 260 -6.82 17.37 3.17
C GLY A 260 -5.49 16.99 3.82
N HIS A 261 -5.09 15.74 3.77
CA HIS A 261 -3.81 15.23 4.28
C HIS A 261 -2.73 15.22 3.20
N GLY A 262 -3.06 15.61 1.96
CA GLY A 262 -2.15 15.61 0.81
C GLY A 262 -2.02 14.25 0.14
N ASN A 263 -2.93 13.31 0.43
CA ASN A 263 -2.93 12.02 -0.24
C ASN A 263 -3.59 12.12 -1.61
N LEU A 264 -3.03 11.39 -2.56
CA LEU A 264 -3.49 11.28 -3.94
C LEU A 264 -3.42 9.80 -4.35
N ALA A 265 -4.56 9.20 -4.62
CA ALA A 265 -4.61 7.84 -5.12
C ALA A 265 -4.40 7.83 -6.64
N VAL A 266 -3.50 7.00 -7.13
CA VAL A 266 -3.21 6.87 -8.57
C VAL A 266 -3.27 5.42 -9.01
N VAL A 267 -3.73 5.20 -10.23
CA VAL A 267 -3.76 3.88 -10.88
C VAL A 267 -3.14 3.99 -12.25
N PHE A 268 -2.22 3.10 -12.55
CA PHE A 268 -1.63 2.92 -13.86
C PHE A 268 -1.88 1.51 -14.36
N THR A 269 -2.15 1.36 -15.65
CA THR A 269 -2.33 0.04 -16.27
C THR A 269 -1.61 -0.06 -17.60
N ARG A 270 -1.18 -1.28 -17.92
CA ARG A 270 -0.67 -1.66 -19.25
C ARG A 270 -1.53 -2.77 -19.81
N ILE A 271 -1.68 -2.82 -21.12
CA ILE A 271 -2.33 -3.91 -21.82
C ILE A 271 -1.30 -4.69 -22.61
N ARG A 272 -1.33 -6.01 -22.51
CA ARG A 272 -0.46 -6.91 -23.26
C ARG A 272 -1.10 -7.36 -24.58
N ASP A 273 -0.30 -7.98 -25.45
CA ASP A 273 -0.76 -8.49 -26.74
C ASP A 273 -1.89 -9.54 -26.60
N ASP A 274 -1.88 -10.33 -25.53
CA ASP A 274 -2.92 -11.30 -25.17
C ASP A 274 -4.19 -10.70 -24.56
N LYS A 275 -4.24 -9.36 -24.43
CA LYS A 275 -5.31 -8.58 -23.80
C LYS A 275 -5.40 -8.69 -22.28
N SER A 276 -4.47 -9.36 -21.63
CA SER A 276 -4.34 -9.25 -20.18
C SER A 276 -3.89 -7.84 -19.78
N ILE A 277 -4.30 -7.41 -18.60
CA ILE A 277 -4.00 -6.07 -18.10
C ILE A 277 -3.11 -6.21 -16.87
N GLN A 278 -1.97 -5.55 -16.91
CA GLN A 278 -1.13 -5.31 -15.76
C GLN A 278 -1.61 -4.04 -15.05
N PHE A 279 -1.81 -4.11 -13.76
CA PHE A 279 -2.39 -3.06 -12.94
C PHE A 279 -1.45 -2.69 -11.78
N VAL A 280 -1.28 -1.42 -11.53
CA VAL A 280 -0.61 -0.91 -10.33
C VAL A 280 -1.37 0.28 -9.76
N ALA A 281 -1.56 0.27 -8.44
CA ALA A 281 -2.15 1.36 -7.68
C ALA A 281 -1.17 1.86 -6.61
N MET A 282 -1.17 3.15 -6.37
CA MET A 282 -0.31 3.79 -5.38
C MET A 282 -1.08 4.87 -4.62
N VAL A 283 -0.68 5.09 -3.38
CA VAL A 283 -1.07 6.26 -2.59
C VAL A 283 0.15 7.17 -2.48
N LEU A 284 0.06 8.33 -3.10
CA LEU A 284 1.07 9.38 -3.06
C LEU A 284 0.70 10.40 -2.00
N ASN A 285 1.70 11.00 -1.35
CA ASN A 285 1.51 12.07 -0.38
C ASN A 285 2.47 13.22 -0.68
N ASP A 286 1.99 14.46 -0.57
CA ASP A 286 2.78 15.64 -0.91
C ASP A 286 3.93 15.93 0.07
N LYS A 287 3.90 15.37 1.29
CA LYS A 287 4.95 15.51 2.32
C LYS A 287 5.85 14.28 2.42
N TYR A 288 5.28 13.09 2.36
CA TYR A 288 5.97 11.83 2.66
C TYR A 288 6.31 11.02 1.40
N GLY A 289 5.80 11.40 0.24
CA GLY A 289 6.07 10.74 -1.03
C GLY A 289 5.16 9.58 -1.29
N ILE A 290 5.67 8.37 -1.51
CA ILE A 290 4.88 7.18 -1.81
C ILE A 290 4.60 6.43 -0.50
N LEU A 291 3.34 6.38 -0.09
CA LEU A 291 2.92 5.74 1.15
C LEU A 291 2.63 4.25 0.98
N ASP A 292 2.05 3.87 -0.15
CA ASP A 292 1.60 2.51 -0.41
C ASP A 292 1.61 2.21 -1.90
N CYS A 293 1.84 0.95 -2.25
CA CYS A 293 1.81 0.45 -3.62
C CYS A 293 1.36 -1.01 -3.63
N PHE A 294 0.45 -1.34 -4.52
CA PHE A 294 0.13 -2.73 -4.83
C PHE A 294 -0.22 -2.89 -6.30
N GLY A 295 -0.16 -4.11 -6.82
CA GLY A 295 -0.47 -4.36 -8.20
C GLY A 295 -0.91 -5.78 -8.47
N PHE A 296 -1.35 -6.00 -9.70
CA PHE A 296 -1.69 -7.32 -10.24
C PHE A 296 -1.04 -7.47 -11.60
N ASN A 297 -0.31 -8.54 -11.77
CA ASN A 297 0.41 -8.79 -13.03
C ASN A 297 -0.54 -9.14 -14.18
N GLU A 298 -1.70 -9.72 -13.86
CA GLU A 298 -2.68 -10.13 -14.85
C GLU A 298 -4.11 -10.04 -14.32
N ILE A 299 -4.90 -9.14 -14.92
CA ILE A 299 -6.35 -9.01 -14.65
C ILE A 299 -7.10 -8.83 -15.96
N THR A 300 -8.41 -9.07 -15.93
CA THR A 300 -9.31 -8.78 -17.07
C THR A 300 -9.82 -7.34 -17.04
N GLU A 301 -10.37 -6.85 -18.17
CA GLU A 301 -11.04 -5.53 -18.22
C GLU A 301 -12.23 -5.44 -17.25
N ASN A 302 -12.94 -6.53 -17.02
CA ASN A 302 -14.03 -6.59 -16.06
C ASN A 302 -13.53 -6.44 -14.60
N ASP A 303 -12.40 -7.06 -14.29
CA ASP A 303 -11.78 -6.95 -12.96
C ASP A 303 -11.23 -5.55 -12.75
N LEU A 304 -10.58 -4.95 -13.76
CA LEU A 304 -10.16 -3.55 -13.72
C LEU A 304 -11.33 -2.63 -13.37
N SER A 305 -12.47 -2.81 -14.03
CA SER A 305 -13.67 -2.00 -13.79
C SER A 305 -14.19 -2.13 -12.35
N LYS A 306 -14.20 -3.34 -11.79
CA LYS A 306 -14.58 -3.60 -10.39
C LYS A 306 -13.59 -2.98 -9.40
N ILE A 307 -12.29 -3.12 -9.66
CA ILE A 307 -11.24 -2.56 -8.82
C ILE A 307 -11.32 -1.03 -8.80
N LEU A 308 -11.45 -0.39 -9.97
CA LEU A 308 -11.58 1.07 -10.07
C LEU A 308 -12.80 1.58 -9.30
N LYS A 309 -13.94 0.90 -9.41
CA LYS A 309 -15.15 1.24 -8.66
C LYS A 309 -14.95 1.11 -7.15
N LYS A 310 -14.25 0.06 -6.71
CA LYS A 310 -13.95 -0.15 -5.29
C LYS A 310 -12.94 0.88 -4.77
N PHE A 311 -11.94 1.22 -5.56
CA PHE A 311 -10.82 2.10 -5.19
C PHE A 311 -11.22 3.58 -5.16
N TYR A 312 -11.98 4.04 -6.15
CA TYR A 312 -12.39 5.44 -6.31
C TYR A 312 -13.87 5.69 -5.97
N GLY A 313 -14.63 4.66 -5.59
CA GLY A 313 -16.06 4.77 -5.37
C GLY A 313 -16.84 5.04 -6.67
N GLU A 314 -17.93 5.78 -6.55
CA GLU A 314 -18.81 6.07 -7.70
C GLU A 314 -18.16 6.99 -8.76
N THR A 315 -17.13 7.74 -8.40
CA THR A 315 -16.42 8.67 -9.30
C THR A 315 -15.57 7.97 -10.35
N ASN A 316 -15.22 6.68 -10.16
CA ASN A 316 -14.31 5.88 -10.98
C ASN A 316 -12.91 6.51 -11.23
N GLY A 317 -12.56 7.56 -10.49
CA GLY A 317 -11.32 8.32 -10.69
C GLY A 317 -11.36 9.27 -11.90
N ILE A 318 -10.35 10.08 -12.04
CA ILE A 318 -10.17 11.03 -13.13
C ILE A 318 -9.15 10.43 -14.09
N LYS A 319 -9.55 10.19 -15.36
CA LYS A 319 -8.65 9.69 -16.38
C LYS A 319 -7.69 10.79 -16.82
N VAL A 320 -6.37 10.51 -16.73
CA VAL A 320 -5.30 11.45 -17.12
C VAL A 320 -4.37 10.87 -18.17
N GLU A 321 -3.55 11.70 -18.81
CA GLU A 321 -2.46 11.25 -19.66
C GLU A 321 -1.40 10.51 -18.84
N HIS A 322 -0.78 9.46 -19.40
CA HIS A 322 0.24 8.67 -18.71
C HIS A 322 1.42 9.51 -18.21
N GLY A 323 1.85 10.50 -19.00
CA GLY A 323 2.92 11.42 -18.63
C GLY A 323 2.60 12.27 -17.40
N ILE A 324 1.35 12.65 -17.21
CA ILE A 324 0.89 13.37 -16.01
C ILE A 324 1.02 12.47 -14.77
N LEU A 325 0.50 11.24 -14.85
CA LEU A 325 0.63 10.28 -13.76
C LEU A 325 2.11 10.01 -13.44
N LYS A 326 2.94 9.78 -14.45
CA LYS A 326 4.39 9.58 -14.28
C LYS A 326 5.06 10.76 -13.56
N TYR A 327 4.70 11.99 -13.93
CA TYR A 327 5.22 13.19 -13.25
C TYR A 327 4.84 13.23 -11.75
N LEU A 328 3.61 12.86 -11.41
CA LEU A 328 3.15 12.81 -10.01
C LEU A 328 3.90 11.75 -9.20
N VAL A 329 4.08 10.56 -9.78
CA VAL A 329 4.83 9.46 -9.16
C VAL A 329 6.30 9.84 -8.96
N ASP A 330 6.97 10.40 -9.99
CA ASP A 330 8.37 10.81 -9.89
C ASP A 330 8.58 11.89 -8.83
N ARG A 331 7.63 12.83 -8.73
CA ARG A 331 7.65 13.86 -7.70
C ARG A 331 7.53 13.25 -6.30
N ALA A 332 6.62 12.31 -6.12
CA ALA A 332 6.42 11.63 -4.84
C ALA A 332 7.64 10.77 -4.46
N GLU A 333 8.25 10.05 -5.41
CA GLU A 333 9.48 9.31 -5.16
C GLU A 333 10.62 10.26 -4.72
N LYS A 334 10.81 11.38 -5.41
CA LYS A 334 11.82 12.40 -5.03
C LYS A 334 11.57 12.95 -3.64
N GLN A 335 10.30 13.20 -3.28
CA GLN A 335 9.94 13.69 -1.94
C GLN A 335 10.30 12.67 -0.85
N ALA A 336 9.93 11.40 -1.01
CA ALA A 336 10.27 10.33 -0.06
C ALA A 336 11.80 10.24 0.12
N ARG A 337 12.56 10.25 -0.96
CA ARG A 337 14.02 10.16 -0.92
C ARG A 337 14.68 11.41 -0.30
N TYR A 338 14.13 12.59 -0.56
CA TYR A 338 14.61 13.83 0.06
C TYR A 338 14.44 13.80 1.58
N ASN A 339 13.34 13.26 2.07
CA ASN A 339 13.06 13.09 3.50
C ASN A 339 13.87 11.94 4.14
N ASN A 340 14.64 11.17 3.39
CA ASN A 340 15.22 9.88 3.80
C ASN A 340 14.17 8.84 4.21
N ASP A 341 12.93 8.98 3.74
CA ASP A 341 11.88 7.99 3.93
C ASP A 341 12.11 6.79 3.02
N ARG A 342 11.70 5.62 3.49
CA ARG A 342 11.75 4.42 2.66
C ARG A 342 10.58 4.45 1.69
N VAL A 343 10.87 4.22 0.41
CA VAL A 343 9.79 3.89 -0.53
C VAL A 343 9.35 2.44 -0.29
N PRO A 344 8.05 2.12 -0.44
CA PRO A 344 7.57 0.74 -0.36
C PRO A 344 8.33 -0.15 -1.35
N TYR A 345 8.72 -1.36 -0.93
CA TYR A 345 9.44 -2.28 -1.82
C TYR A 345 8.54 -2.76 -2.97
N GLU A 346 7.24 -2.83 -2.76
CA GLU A 346 6.25 -3.08 -3.79
C GLU A 346 6.36 -2.03 -4.91
N TYR A 347 6.49 -0.75 -4.56
CA TYR A 347 6.72 0.30 -5.56
C TYR A 347 8.00 0.05 -6.36
N VAL A 348 9.09 -0.33 -5.71
CA VAL A 348 10.35 -0.60 -6.40
C VAL A 348 10.22 -1.73 -7.44
N CYS A 349 9.44 -2.77 -7.13
CA CYS A 349 9.14 -3.86 -8.07
C CYS A 349 8.23 -3.40 -9.22
N TRP A 350 7.23 -2.58 -8.94
CA TRP A 350 6.24 -2.14 -9.93
C TRP A 350 6.68 -0.95 -10.78
N LYS A 351 7.61 -0.12 -10.33
CA LYS A 351 8.01 1.11 -11.04
C LYS A 351 8.51 0.89 -12.47
N ASN A 352 9.12 -0.27 -12.74
CA ASN A 352 9.61 -0.62 -14.08
C ASN A 352 8.52 -0.57 -15.15
N THR A 353 7.26 -0.77 -14.76
CA THR A 353 6.10 -0.69 -15.66
C THR A 353 5.86 0.72 -16.22
N MET A 354 6.52 1.75 -15.70
CA MET A 354 6.33 3.15 -16.09
C MET A 354 7.61 3.83 -16.61
N LEU A 355 8.73 3.11 -16.72
CA LEU A 355 10.03 3.72 -17.06
C LEU A 355 10.18 4.14 -18.53
N ASP A 356 9.32 3.64 -19.41
CA ASP A 356 9.23 4.05 -20.81
C ASP A 356 8.37 5.32 -21.04
N ILE A 357 7.76 5.83 -19.97
CA ILE A 357 6.86 6.98 -20.04
C ILE A 357 7.63 8.27 -19.75
N VAL A 358 7.53 9.23 -20.66
CA VAL A 358 8.09 10.58 -20.44
C VAL A 358 7.18 11.36 -19.50
N PRO A 359 7.69 11.87 -18.36
CA PRO A 359 6.88 12.67 -17.45
C PRO A 359 6.46 14.00 -18.09
N LYS A 360 5.20 14.39 -17.85
CA LYS A 360 4.62 15.63 -18.34
C LYS A 360 4.06 16.42 -17.18
N ARG A 361 4.52 17.65 -16.97
CA ARG A 361 4.01 18.50 -15.89
C ARG A 361 2.56 18.91 -16.17
N PRO A 362 1.64 18.85 -15.19
CA PRO A 362 0.30 19.45 -15.30
C PRO A 362 0.41 20.95 -15.60
N VAL A 363 -0.43 21.46 -16.51
CA VAL A 363 -0.50 22.88 -16.85
C VAL A 363 -1.95 23.31 -16.88
N CYS A 364 -2.35 24.23 -16.00
CA CYS A 364 -3.66 24.86 -16.03
C CYS A 364 -3.71 25.94 -17.12
N ASN A 365 -4.84 26.03 -17.82
CA ASN A 365 -5.06 26.96 -18.93
C ASN A 365 -5.99 28.11 -18.51
N THR A 366 -5.88 28.57 -17.27
CA THR A 366 -6.73 29.62 -16.72
C THR A 366 -5.90 30.73 -16.07
N GLU A 367 -6.51 31.87 -15.85
CA GLU A 367 -5.91 33.00 -15.18
C GLU A 367 -6.49 33.17 -13.77
N HIS A 368 -5.67 33.75 -12.89
CA HIS A 368 -6.11 34.09 -11.54
C HIS A 368 -7.17 35.17 -11.59
N LYS A 369 -8.19 35.04 -10.72
CA LYS A 369 -9.21 36.08 -10.46
C LYS A 369 -9.38 36.25 -8.95
N ASP A 370 -9.84 37.42 -8.52
CA ASP A 370 -10.27 37.62 -7.15
C ASP A 370 -11.57 36.85 -6.89
N LEU A 371 -11.58 36.01 -5.86
CA LEU A 371 -12.76 35.25 -5.47
C LEU A 371 -13.60 36.07 -4.50
N SER A 372 -14.91 36.14 -4.76
CA SER A 372 -15.88 36.66 -3.79
C SER A 372 -16.05 35.70 -2.61
N GLN A 373 -16.54 36.23 -1.49
CA GLN A 373 -16.82 35.39 -0.31
C GLN A 373 -17.80 34.26 -0.65
N ALA A 374 -18.83 34.53 -1.45
CA ALA A 374 -19.80 33.52 -1.89
C ALA A 374 -19.15 32.36 -2.69
N GLU A 375 -18.12 32.64 -3.51
CA GLU A 375 -17.38 31.63 -4.25
C GLU A 375 -16.47 30.83 -3.31
N ILE A 376 -15.86 31.46 -2.30
CA ILE A 376 -15.08 30.78 -1.28
C ILE A 376 -15.98 29.82 -0.47
N ASP A 377 -17.15 30.28 -0.04
CA ASP A 377 -18.11 29.47 0.71
C ASP A 377 -18.62 28.28 -0.15
N GLU A 378 -18.89 28.51 -1.42
CA GLU A 378 -19.25 27.44 -2.36
C GLU A 378 -18.15 26.37 -2.43
N LEU A 379 -16.88 26.77 -2.59
CA LEU A 379 -15.76 25.84 -2.63
C LEU A 379 -15.63 25.02 -1.34
N CYS A 380 -15.90 25.62 -0.18
CA CYS A 380 -15.88 24.94 1.12
C CYS A 380 -16.97 23.85 1.24
N LEU A 381 -18.08 23.99 0.49
CA LEU A 381 -19.22 23.06 0.55
C LEU A 381 -19.14 21.93 -0.49
N LEU A 382 -18.18 21.97 -1.42
CA LEU A 382 -18.04 20.93 -2.44
C LEU A 382 -17.72 19.56 -1.79
N PRO A 383 -18.27 18.45 -2.31
CA PRO A 383 -17.98 17.11 -1.82
C PRO A 383 -16.47 16.80 -1.76
N LEU A 384 -15.71 17.25 -2.75
CA LEU A 384 -14.27 17.01 -2.83
C LEU A 384 -13.46 17.72 -1.71
N THR A 385 -13.95 18.87 -1.22
CA THR A 385 -13.29 19.60 -0.12
C THR A 385 -13.76 19.15 1.26
N GLN A 386 -14.71 18.21 1.35
CA GLN A 386 -15.20 17.70 2.65
C GLN A 386 -14.09 17.03 3.47
N SER A 387 -13.11 16.40 2.84
CA SER A 387 -11.94 15.81 3.50
C SER A 387 -10.82 16.82 3.81
N TRP A 388 -10.98 18.11 3.46
CA TRP A 388 -9.94 19.12 3.64
C TRP A 388 -9.99 19.71 5.05
N PHE A 389 -9.32 19.03 5.98
CA PHE A 389 -9.16 19.47 7.37
C PHE A 389 -7.91 18.82 7.97
N TYR A 390 -7.38 19.39 9.04
CA TYR A 390 -6.26 18.85 9.80
C TYR A 390 -6.74 17.86 10.87
N ASP A 391 -5.91 16.85 11.12
CA ASP A 391 -6.07 15.89 12.21
C ASP A 391 -4.95 16.10 13.25
N THR A 392 -5.29 16.00 14.54
CA THR A 392 -4.34 16.12 15.65
C THR A 392 -3.32 14.99 15.72
N HIS A 393 -3.56 13.87 15.04
CA HIS A 393 -2.63 12.73 14.96
C HIS A 393 -1.60 12.89 13.84
N THR A 394 -1.89 13.71 12.84
CA THR A 394 -1.06 13.84 11.62
C THR A 394 -0.35 15.18 11.50
N TYR A 395 -0.79 16.21 12.27
CA TYR A 395 -0.21 17.55 12.19
C TYR A 395 -0.03 18.20 13.57
N GLU A 396 1.21 18.15 14.10
CA GLU A 396 1.54 18.61 15.47
C GLU A 396 1.19 20.07 15.73
N PRO A 397 1.41 21.06 14.81
CA PRO A 397 1.00 22.44 15.06
C PRO A 397 -0.51 22.60 15.30
N PHE A 398 -1.34 21.81 14.60
CA PHE A 398 -2.78 21.81 14.83
C PHE A 398 -3.13 21.17 16.19
N LYS A 399 -2.44 20.11 16.58
CA LYS A 399 -2.61 19.49 17.90
C LYS A 399 -2.30 20.48 19.02
N GLU A 400 -1.18 21.21 18.97
CA GLU A 400 -0.83 22.25 19.93
C GLU A 400 -1.91 23.33 20.03
N MET A 401 -2.44 23.77 18.88
CA MET A 401 -3.55 24.73 18.82
C MET A 401 -4.81 24.20 19.51
N ILE A 402 -5.17 22.95 19.29
CA ILE A 402 -6.32 22.29 19.92
C ILE A 402 -6.11 22.14 21.43
N ASP A 403 -4.90 21.80 21.88
CA ASP A 403 -4.58 21.66 23.30
C ASP A 403 -4.73 23.02 24.04
N GLU A 404 -4.31 24.12 23.42
CA GLU A 404 -4.54 25.47 23.96
C GLU A 404 -6.02 25.82 24.00
N LEU A 405 -6.78 25.53 22.97
CA LEU A 405 -8.22 25.77 22.92
C LEU A 405 -8.96 24.93 23.97
N ASN A 406 -8.58 23.68 24.17
CA ASN A 406 -9.09 22.81 25.22
C ASN A 406 -8.78 23.35 26.63
N ALA A 407 -7.60 23.94 26.83
CA ALA A 407 -7.25 24.55 28.11
C ALA A 407 -8.17 25.75 28.45
N LYS A 408 -8.49 26.59 27.46
CA LYS A 408 -9.43 27.72 27.60
C LYS A 408 -10.85 27.22 27.94
N TYR A 409 -11.34 26.21 27.28
CA TYR A 409 -12.66 25.63 27.52
C TYR A 409 -12.75 24.92 28.89
N LYS A 410 -11.67 24.26 29.35
CA LYS A 410 -11.60 23.71 30.73
C LYS A 410 -11.66 24.77 31.80
N ALA A 411 -11.16 25.98 31.54
CA ALA A 411 -11.27 27.14 32.41
C ALA A 411 -12.64 27.82 32.33
N ASN A 412 -13.63 27.24 31.62
CA ASN A 412 -14.95 27.82 31.36
C ASN A 412 -14.91 29.17 30.61
N ASP A 413 -13.84 29.41 29.86
CA ASP A 413 -13.70 30.58 28.99
C ASP A 413 -14.32 30.28 27.62
N PHE A 414 -15.65 30.25 27.54
CA PHE A 414 -16.42 30.12 26.30
C PHE A 414 -16.58 31.47 25.56
N SER A 415 -16.05 32.58 26.16
CA SER A 415 -16.06 33.90 25.54
C SER A 415 -14.93 34.09 24.53
N THR A 416 -14.05 33.12 24.37
CA THR A 416 -12.94 33.17 23.38
C THR A 416 -13.49 33.46 22.00
N ASP A 417 -13.11 34.61 21.45
CA ASP A 417 -13.40 34.92 20.05
C ASP A 417 -12.62 33.96 19.14
N LEU A 418 -13.34 32.97 18.59
CA LEU A 418 -12.75 31.91 17.75
C LEU A 418 -12.04 32.49 16.53
N ASP A 419 -12.59 33.53 15.90
CA ASP A 419 -12.02 34.14 14.72
C ASP A 419 -10.70 34.83 15.03
N LYS A 420 -10.66 35.55 16.15
CA LYS A 420 -9.42 36.14 16.63
C LYS A 420 -8.41 35.07 17.01
N PHE A 421 -8.82 34.01 17.69
CA PHE A 421 -7.94 32.90 18.05
C PHE A 421 -7.34 32.22 16.81
N ILE A 422 -8.14 31.94 15.78
CA ILE A 422 -7.69 31.38 14.51
C ILE A 422 -6.70 32.34 13.83
N SER A 423 -7.02 33.64 13.79
CA SER A 423 -6.13 34.65 13.19
C SER A 423 -4.78 34.71 13.90
N ASP A 424 -4.78 34.70 15.25
CA ASP A 424 -3.56 34.72 16.08
C ASP A 424 -2.70 33.46 15.87
N LYS A 425 -3.32 32.30 15.54
CA LYS A 425 -2.65 31.02 15.33
C LYS A 425 -2.30 30.76 13.86
N TYR A 426 -2.79 31.55 12.92
CA TYR A 426 -2.62 31.32 11.48
C TYR A 426 -1.17 31.05 11.07
N SER A 427 -0.24 31.92 11.48
CA SER A 427 1.18 31.80 11.07
C SER A 427 1.92 30.62 11.73
N SER A 428 1.42 30.08 12.84
CA SER A 428 1.99 28.88 13.45
C SER A 428 1.51 27.59 12.77
N ILE A 429 0.31 27.60 12.19
CA ILE A 429 -0.25 26.49 11.44
C ILE A 429 0.22 26.53 9.97
N TYR A 430 0.06 27.69 9.33
CA TYR A 430 0.41 27.89 7.93
C TYR A 430 1.82 28.46 7.80
N THR A 431 2.82 27.58 7.98
CA THR A 431 4.21 27.90 7.62
C THR A 431 4.32 28.12 6.10
N PRO A 432 5.38 28.76 5.60
CA PRO A 432 5.58 28.90 4.15
C PRO A 432 5.55 27.57 3.39
N GLU A 433 6.08 26.50 3.99
CA GLU A 433 6.04 25.16 3.43
C GLU A 433 4.61 24.60 3.38
N GLU A 434 3.83 24.79 4.46
CA GLU A 434 2.45 24.29 4.50
C GLU A 434 1.54 25.07 3.53
N ILE A 435 1.76 26.37 3.36
CA ILE A 435 1.07 27.17 2.33
C ILE A 435 1.39 26.65 0.94
N GLU A 436 2.66 26.34 0.66
CA GLU A 436 3.06 25.77 -0.63
C GLU A 436 2.43 24.39 -0.89
N ASN A 437 2.32 23.55 0.14
CA ASN A 437 1.61 22.27 0.03
C ASN A 437 0.13 22.47 -0.35
N TRP A 438 -0.56 23.42 0.31
CA TRP A 438 -1.94 23.75 -0.04
C TRP A 438 -2.06 24.35 -1.45
N ASN A 439 -1.17 25.25 -1.83
CA ASN A 439 -1.12 25.80 -3.18
C ASN A 439 -0.96 24.70 -4.25
N ASN A 440 -0.12 23.71 -3.98
CA ASN A 440 0.02 22.55 -4.86
C ASN A 440 -1.25 21.71 -4.93
N ARG A 441 -1.97 21.49 -3.80
CA ARG A 441 -3.26 20.79 -3.79
C ARG A 441 -4.32 21.56 -4.58
N PHE A 442 -4.39 22.88 -4.42
CA PHE A 442 -5.30 23.75 -5.19
C PHE A 442 -4.98 23.68 -6.69
N TYR A 443 -3.72 23.77 -7.04
CA TYR A 443 -3.27 23.69 -8.42
C TYR A 443 -3.59 22.34 -9.07
N LEU A 444 -3.32 21.23 -8.39
CA LEU A 444 -3.66 19.91 -8.90
C LEU A 444 -5.17 19.72 -9.03
N THR A 445 -5.94 20.23 -8.09
CA THR A 445 -7.41 20.18 -8.16
C THR A 445 -7.92 20.99 -9.34
N ALA A 446 -7.39 22.20 -9.56
CA ALA A 446 -7.71 23.00 -10.73
C ALA A 446 -7.40 22.25 -12.04
N TYR A 447 -6.22 21.65 -12.14
CA TYR A 447 -5.84 20.85 -13.30
C TYR A 447 -6.80 19.65 -13.53
N PHE A 448 -7.20 18.97 -12.47
CA PHE A 448 -8.11 17.83 -12.61
C PHE A 448 -9.53 18.26 -12.98
N GLU A 449 -10.00 19.43 -12.53
CA GLU A 449 -11.26 20.00 -13.00
C GLU A 449 -11.16 20.43 -14.47
N GLN A 450 -10.00 20.97 -14.92
CA GLN A 450 -9.74 21.20 -16.35
C GLN A 450 -9.87 19.89 -17.15
N VAL A 451 -9.30 18.80 -16.68
CA VAL A 451 -9.38 17.48 -17.35
C VAL A 451 -10.83 16.99 -17.43
N LYS A 452 -11.64 17.24 -16.40
CA LYS A 452 -13.08 16.94 -16.39
C LYS A 452 -13.90 17.88 -17.29
N GLY A 453 -13.34 19.02 -17.67
CA GLY A 453 -14.00 20.03 -18.51
C GLY A 453 -14.75 21.10 -17.72
N ASP A 454 -14.63 21.16 -16.40
CA ASP A 454 -15.24 22.20 -15.56
C ASP A 454 -14.34 23.44 -15.47
N LYS A 455 -14.45 24.32 -16.46
CA LYS A 455 -13.68 25.57 -16.53
C LYS A 455 -13.92 26.51 -15.36
N ARG A 456 -15.13 26.48 -14.78
CA ARG A 456 -15.46 27.34 -13.65
C ARG A 456 -14.73 26.90 -12.40
N LEU A 457 -14.81 25.62 -12.05
CA LEU A 457 -14.09 25.08 -10.90
C LEU A 457 -12.57 25.11 -11.13
N GLU A 458 -12.09 24.85 -12.35
CA GLU A 458 -10.68 25.04 -12.71
C GLU A 458 -10.20 26.44 -12.29
N GLN A 459 -10.89 27.50 -12.74
CA GLN A 459 -10.51 28.88 -12.43
C GLN A 459 -10.61 29.18 -10.92
N MET A 460 -11.68 28.71 -10.26
CA MET A 460 -11.88 28.96 -8.83
C MET A 460 -10.77 28.31 -8.00
N PHE A 461 -10.44 27.02 -8.23
CA PHE A 461 -9.35 26.34 -7.51
C PHE A 461 -7.98 26.94 -7.82
N TYR A 462 -7.72 27.29 -9.08
CA TYR A 462 -6.47 27.96 -9.46
C TYR A 462 -6.30 29.30 -8.73
N SER A 463 -7.39 30.00 -8.47
CA SER A 463 -7.42 31.30 -7.80
C SER A 463 -7.33 31.23 -6.28
N LEU A 464 -7.30 30.02 -5.69
CA LEU A 464 -7.08 29.82 -4.23
C LEU A 464 -5.62 29.97 -3.80
N LYS A 465 -4.69 30.16 -4.72
CA LYS A 465 -3.28 30.34 -4.37
C LYS A 465 -3.14 31.47 -3.34
N ASP A 466 -2.51 31.18 -2.20
CA ASP A 466 -2.28 32.10 -1.07
C ASP A 466 -3.58 32.72 -0.49
N ASN A 467 -4.74 32.09 -0.70
CA ASN A 467 -6.02 32.64 -0.26
C ASN A 467 -6.23 32.46 1.25
N TYR A 468 -6.02 33.55 2.00
CA TYR A 468 -6.14 33.56 3.45
C TYR A 468 -7.53 33.13 3.94
N ALA A 469 -8.61 33.61 3.31
CA ALA A 469 -9.98 33.33 3.75
C ALA A 469 -10.32 31.86 3.62
N PHE A 470 -9.91 31.22 2.51
CA PHE A 470 -10.13 29.78 2.30
C PHE A 470 -9.32 28.92 3.29
N LEU A 471 -8.03 29.23 3.49
CA LEU A 471 -7.18 28.54 4.47
C LEU A 471 -7.71 28.68 5.89
N THR A 472 -8.23 29.87 6.27
CA THR A 472 -8.89 30.09 7.55
C THR A 472 -10.13 29.21 7.71
N ASN A 473 -10.93 29.03 6.64
CA ASN A 473 -12.10 28.14 6.66
C ASN A 473 -11.71 26.67 6.81
N ILE A 474 -10.60 26.22 6.20
CA ILE A 474 -10.05 24.88 6.46
C ILE A 474 -9.74 24.70 7.96
N LEU A 475 -9.14 25.69 8.60
CA LEU A 475 -8.80 25.62 10.00
C LEU A 475 -10.05 25.60 10.92
N ARG A 476 -11.07 26.43 10.62
CA ARG A 476 -12.36 26.35 11.32
C ARG A 476 -13.02 24.99 11.20
N LYS A 477 -13.03 24.44 10.00
CA LYS A 477 -13.55 23.11 9.74
C LYS A 477 -12.78 22.05 10.52
N SER A 478 -11.45 22.14 10.58
CA SER A 478 -10.61 21.20 11.34
C SER A 478 -10.96 21.21 12.84
N ILE A 479 -11.19 22.39 13.41
CA ILE A 479 -11.62 22.54 14.81
C ILE A 479 -13.01 21.90 15.01
N TYR A 480 -13.95 22.15 14.11
CA TYR A 480 -15.29 21.58 14.16
C TYR A 480 -15.26 20.05 14.12
N GLU A 481 -14.57 19.48 13.13
CA GLU A 481 -14.46 18.02 12.95
C GLU A 481 -13.80 17.34 14.16
N TYR A 482 -12.78 17.96 14.76
CA TYR A 482 -12.17 17.48 16.00
C TYR A 482 -13.18 17.31 17.12
N TYR A 483 -14.00 18.32 17.39
CA TYR A 483 -15.00 18.27 18.47
C TYR A 483 -16.17 17.34 18.16
N VAL A 484 -16.60 17.26 16.90
CA VAL A 484 -17.62 16.30 16.46
C VAL A 484 -17.14 14.86 16.67
N LEU A 485 -15.88 14.57 16.32
CA LEU A 485 -15.27 13.26 16.54
C LEU A 485 -15.19 12.90 18.04
N GLN A 486 -14.77 13.83 18.88
CA GLN A 486 -14.76 13.62 20.33
C GLN A 486 -16.15 13.31 20.89
N ARG A 487 -17.17 14.06 20.46
CA ARG A 487 -18.57 13.81 20.83
C ARG A 487 -19.02 12.39 20.42
N TRP A 488 -18.66 11.98 19.22
CA TRP A 488 -18.98 10.63 18.72
C TRP A 488 -18.28 9.54 19.53
N GLN A 489 -17.00 9.72 19.87
CA GLN A 489 -16.22 8.79 20.68
C GLN A 489 -16.82 8.62 22.07
N ILE A 490 -17.22 9.72 22.74
CA ILE A 490 -17.87 9.65 24.05
C ILE A 490 -19.20 8.92 23.97
N LYS A 491 -20.05 9.22 22.97
CA LYS A 491 -21.34 8.53 22.78
C LYS A 491 -21.19 7.02 22.54
N ASN A 492 -20.14 6.59 21.85
CA ASN A 492 -19.89 5.18 21.58
C ASN A 492 -19.19 4.46 22.73
N ALA A 493 -18.34 5.14 23.50
CA ALA A 493 -17.75 4.60 24.71
C ALA A 493 -18.83 4.28 25.78
N ASP A 494 -19.90 5.05 25.86
CA ASP A 494 -21.02 4.76 26.76
C ASP A 494 -21.84 3.52 26.33
N LYS A 495 -21.93 3.22 25.04
CA LYS A 495 -22.57 1.99 24.56
C LYS A 495 -21.80 0.72 24.93
N THR A 496 -20.48 0.80 24.99
CA THR A 496 -19.58 -0.31 25.37
C THR A 496 -19.40 -0.43 26.88
N LYS A 497 -19.53 0.66 27.66
CA LYS A 497 -19.39 0.65 29.13
C LYS A 497 -20.56 0.05 29.90
N ASN A 498 -21.72 -0.13 29.30
CA ASN A 498 -22.81 -0.90 29.89
C ASN A 498 -22.48 -2.38 30.15
N LEU A 499 -21.29 -2.85 29.74
CA LEU A 499 -20.76 -4.20 30.00
C LEU A 499 -19.77 -4.27 31.19
N PHE A 500 -19.22 -3.15 31.69
CA PHE A 500 -18.28 -3.15 32.82
C PHE A 500 -18.56 -2.02 33.81
N ARG A 501 -19.01 -2.37 35.02
CA ARG A 501 -19.36 -1.47 36.12
C ARG A 501 -18.17 -0.81 36.81
N GLN A 502 -18.30 0.51 37.03
CA GLN A 502 -17.85 1.36 38.15
C GLN A 502 -16.36 1.64 38.36
N LYS A 503 -15.94 2.90 38.17
CA LYS A 503 -15.47 3.87 39.19
C LYS A 503 -15.20 5.24 38.57
N GLU A 504 -15.77 6.28 39.23
CA GLU A 504 -15.49 7.72 39.20
C GLU A 504 -14.84 8.33 37.92
N ILE A 505 -15.67 8.58 36.92
CA ILE A 505 -15.38 9.53 35.83
C ILE A 505 -16.48 10.58 35.85
N ARG A 506 -16.09 11.89 35.78
CA ARG A 506 -17.04 13.01 35.62
C ARG A 506 -18.14 12.61 34.66
N LYS A 507 -19.42 12.82 35.07
CA LYS A 507 -20.60 12.34 34.37
C LYS A 507 -20.46 12.59 32.86
N PRO A 508 -20.57 11.54 31.99
CA PRO A 508 -20.45 11.68 30.53
C PRO A 508 -21.42 12.74 29.96
N GLU A 509 -22.59 12.90 30.57
CA GLU A 509 -23.59 13.91 30.23
C GLU A 509 -23.07 15.36 30.35
N PHE A 510 -22.23 15.66 31.33
CA PHE A 510 -21.65 16.99 31.48
C PHE A 510 -20.62 17.27 30.38
N GLN A 511 -19.79 16.29 30.02
CA GLN A 511 -18.82 16.41 28.92
C GLN A 511 -19.52 16.55 27.56
N LEU A 512 -20.61 15.81 27.33
CA LEU A 512 -21.41 15.92 26.12
C LEU A 512 -22.08 17.31 26.02
N MET A 513 -22.61 17.85 27.13
CA MET A 513 -23.24 19.16 27.15
C MET A 513 -22.22 20.30 26.87
N GLN A 514 -20.98 20.17 27.37
CA GLN A 514 -19.90 21.08 27.01
C GLN A 514 -19.53 21.02 25.54
N LEU A 515 -19.41 19.83 24.99
CA LEU A 515 -19.13 19.64 23.57
C LEU A 515 -20.26 20.15 22.69
N ASP A 516 -21.52 19.97 23.08
CA ASP A 516 -22.68 20.52 22.37
C ASP A 516 -22.66 22.05 22.34
N MET A 517 -22.25 22.70 23.44
CA MET A 517 -22.08 24.15 23.48
C MET A 517 -20.94 24.65 22.59
N ILE A 518 -19.79 23.94 22.58
CA ILE A 518 -18.65 24.27 21.72
C ILE A 518 -19.05 24.14 20.26
N ILE A 519 -19.64 23.01 19.88
CA ILE A 519 -20.08 22.73 18.50
C ILE A 519 -21.10 23.77 18.05
N SER A 520 -22.13 24.07 18.87
CA SER A 520 -23.14 25.09 18.56
C SER A 520 -22.52 26.48 18.38
N THR A 521 -21.51 26.83 19.16
CA THR A 521 -20.78 28.11 19.03
C THR A 521 -20.03 28.18 17.70
N ILE A 522 -19.40 27.08 17.29
CA ILE A 522 -18.66 26.97 16.02
C ILE A 522 -19.64 26.99 14.84
N GLU A 523 -20.73 26.22 14.90
CA GLU A 523 -21.77 26.18 13.85
C GLU A 523 -22.42 27.54 13.64
N THR A 524 -22.76 28.26 14.71
CA THR A 524 -23.39 29.58 14.61
C THR A 524 -22.50 30.57 13.86
N LYS A 525 -21.20 30.50 14.08
CA LYS A 525 -20.23 31.37 13.40
C LYS A 525 -19.90 30.89 11.97
N TRP A 526 -20.04 29.59 11.68
CA TRP A 526 -19.82 29.07 10.33
C TRP A 526 -20.98 29.40 9.37
N VAL A 527 -22.22 29.37 9.88
CA VAL A 527 -23.44 29.65 9.08
C VAL A 527 -23.65 31.18 8.90
N GLN A 528 -23.08 32.02 9.77
CA GLN A 528 -23.22 33.48 9.73
C GLN A 528 -22.04 34.21 9.07
N GLY A 529 -20.94 33.51 8.71
CA GLY A 529 -19.74 34.05 8.01
C GLY A 529 -19.72 33.61 6.59
#